data_535d8e12e62096b7e1d229bc45de4caa
#
_entry.id   535d8e12e62096b7e1d229bc45de4caa
#
_cell.length_a   1.000
_cell.length_b   1.000
_cell.length_c   1.000
_cell.angle_alpha   90.00
_cell.angle_beta   90.00
_cell.angle_gamma   90.00
#
_symmetry.space_group_name_H-M   'P 1'
#
loop_
_entity.id
_entity.type
_entity.pdbx_description
1 polymer ?
#
loop_
_entity_poly.entity_id
_entity_poly.type
_entity_poly.pdbx_seq_one_letter_code
_entity_poly.pdbx_strand_id
1 'polypeptide(L)'
;MTAAAFFDLDRTLIEGSSAFHFGRAAYKHGLLSRRQLARDAWANIRFRLQGSTDADSDALRQRILDALAGQRVVDLQRLGPDVLAGILPLLYREVLREAYAHQDAGRAAYIITAASQELAEVLAHVLVLDGGLGMRSEVRDGVYTGRPDGPFTYREGKAEAKRAHAAAEGIDLAESYAYSDSESDLPMLRAVGHPVAVNPDGALEKVARAEGWRIMRFDRLGPILKIGGAALAVALVGGGGGYAFARLRPQRKQRRRLPLV
;
A
#
# COMPACT_ATOMS: atom_id res chain seq x y z
N MET A 1 -19.59 11.31 -22.86
CA MET A 1 -18.80 10.60 -21.84
C MET A 1 -17.37 11.08 -21.95
N THR A 2 -16.71 11.36 -20.84
CA THR A 2 -15.31 11.82 -20.78
C THR A 2 -14.42 10.63 -20.41
N ALA A 3 -13.20 10.55 -20.94
CA ALA A 3 -12.23 9.56 -20.53
C ALA A 3 -11.60 9.94 -19.18
N ALA A 4 -11.07 8.96 -18.43
CA ALA A 4 -10.35 9.17 -17.19
C ALA A 4 -9.11 8.27 -17.09
N ALA A 5 -8.23 8.56 -16.13
CA ALA A 5 -7.08 7.73 -15.83
C ALA A 5 -7.12 7.27 -14.34
N PHE A 6 -6.93 5.97 -14.12
CA PHE A 6 -6.98 5.36 -12.81
C PHE A 6 -5.59 4.81 -12.44
N PHE A 7 -5.05 5.25 -11.33
CA PHE A 7 -3.70 4.90 -10.88
C PHE A 7 -3.77 4.06 -9.60
N ASP A 8 -3.23 2.84 -9.64
CA ASP A 8 -2.96 2.13 -8.40
C ASP A 8 -1.94 2.90 -7.56
N LEU A 9 -1.96 2.70 -6.25
CA LEU A 9 -1.11 3.43 -5.32
C LEU A 9 0.22 2.72 -5.08
N ASP A 10 0.16 1.51 -4.50
CA ASP A 10 1.32 0.80 -3.97
C ASP A 10 2.19 0.24 -5.10
N ARG A 11 3.49 0.62 -5.17
CA ARG A 11 4.45 0.25 -6.21
C ARG A 11 4.10 0.76 -7.63
N THR A 12 2.99 1.48 -7.76
CA THR A 12 2.56 2.13 -9.00
C THR A 12 2.77 3.64 -8.94
N LEU A 13 2.06 4.34 -8.06
CA LEU A 13 2.23 5.78 -7.84
C LEU A 13 3.35 6.06 -6.82
N ILE A 14 3.56 5.16 -5.87
CA ILE A 14 4.61 5.25 -4.85
C ILE A 14 5.54 4.01 -4.87
N GLU A 15 6.81 4.21 -4.47
CA GLU A 15 7.72 3.11 -4.16
C GLU A 15 7.31 2.45 -2.83
N GLY A 16 7.08 1.13 -2.85
CA GLY A 16 6.76 0.38 -1.64
C GLY A 16 5.27 0.31 -1.34
N SER A 17 4.89 0.35 -0.06
CA SER A 17 3.53 0.09 0.39
C SER A 17 3.03 1.13 1.38
N SER A 18 1.89 1.72 1.09
CA SER A 18 1.16 2.65 1.96
C SER A 18 0.79 2.02 3.30
N ALA A 19 0.46 0.72 3.30
CA ALA A 19 0.15 -0.02 4.53
C ALA A 19 1.30 -0.04 5.54
N PHE A 20 2.57 -0.04 5.07
CA PHE A 20 3.73 0.05 5.96
C PHE A 20 3.79 1.40 6.69
N HIS A 21 3.57 2.50 5.98
CA HIS A 21 3.59 3.85 6.53
C HIS A 21 2.41 4.08 7.48
N PHE A 22 1.23 3.54 7.12
CA PHE A 22 0.06 3.56 8.00
C PHE A 22 0.32 2.78 9.30
N GLY A 23 0.83 1.56 9.21
CA GLY A 23 1.16 0.73 10.38
C GLY A 23 2.20 1.40 11.29
N ARG A 24 3.23 2.05 10.71
CA ARG A 24 4.24 2.82 11.45
C ARG A 24 3.63 4.02 12.17
N ALA A 25 2.77 4.77 11.50
CA ALA A 25 2.07 5.91 12.09
C ALA A 25 1.14 5.44 13.24
N ALA A 26 0.34 4.39 13.01
CA ALA A 26 -0.55 3.82 14.02
C ALA A 26 0.23 3.32 15.26
N TYR A 27 1.40 2.72 15.05
CA TYR A 27 2.30 2.34 16.16
C TYR A 27 2.82 3.57 16.93
N LYS A 28 3.28 4.62 16.23
CA LYS A 28 3.78 5.87 16.82
C LYS A 28 2.71 6.55 17.71
N HIS A 29 1.46 6.48 17.27
CA HIS A 29 0.32 7.04 17.99
C HIS A 29 -0.32 6.08 19.02
N GLY A 30 0.28 4.90 19.24
CA GLY A 30 -0.18 3.94 20.25
C GLY A 30 -1.44 3.14 19.89
N LEU A 31 -1.90 3.23 18.62
CA LEU A 31 -3.05 2.47 18.12
C LEU A 31 -2.71 1.01 17.81
N LEU A 32 -1.43 0.70 17.57
CA LEU A 32 -0.92 -0.65 17.34
C LEU A 32 0.21 -0.99 18.30
N SER A 33 0.22 -2.21 18.83
CA SER A 33 1.33 -2.73 19.61
C SER A 33 2.47 -3.22 18.69
N ARG A 34 3.71 -3.33 19.22
CA ARG A 34 4.87 -3.91 18.48
C ARG A 34 4.59 -5.32 17.98
N ARG A 35 3.85 -6.13 18.74
CA ARG A 35 3.51 -7.50 18.37
C ARG A 35 2.53 -7.54 17.20
N GLN A 36 1.55 -6.64 17.18
CA GLN A 36 0.60 -6.50 16.07
C GLN A 36 1.35 -6.04 14.81
N LEU A 37 2.16 -4.97 14.90
CA LEU A 37 2.95 -4.48 13.76
C LEU A 37 3.86 -5.56 13.16
N ALA A 38 4.57 -6.34 13.99
CA ALA A 38 5.43 -7.42 13.53
C ALA A 38 4.64 -8.56 12.86
N ARG A 39 3.48 -8.94 13.44
CA ARG A 39 2.60 -9.95 12.87
C ARG A 39 2.04 -9.52 11.51
N ASP A 40 1.61 -8.28 11.40
CA ASP A 40 1.01 -7.74 10.17
C ASP A 40 2.06 -7.55 9.07
N ALA A 41 3.29 -7.12 9.43
CA ALA A 41 4.42 -7.08 8.50
C ALA A 41 4.77 -8.49 7.97
N TRP A 42 4.82 -9.50 8.86
CA TRP A 42 5.07 -10.89 8.47
C TRP A 42 3.97 -11.46 7.59
N ALA A 43 2.70 -11.22 7.93
CA ALA A 43 1.54 -11.64 7.14
C ALA A 43 1.58 -11.03 5.73
N ASN A 44 1.96 -9.75 5.61
CA ASN A 44 2.10 -9.04 4.33
C ASN A 44 3.23 -9.64 3.46
N ILE A 45 4.39 -9.96 4.07
CA ILE A 45 5.50 -10.62 3.38
C ILE A 45 5.07 -12.01 2.87
N ARG A 46 4.43 -12.81 3.71
CA ARG A 46 3.95 -14.15 3.34
C ARG A 46 2.94 -14.09 2.20
N PHE A 47 1.97 -13.19 2.28
CA PHE A 47 0.96 -12.95 1.25
C PHE A 47 1.60 -12.63 -0.11
N ARG A 48 2.67 -11.82 -0.11
CA ARG A 48 3.40 -11.46 -1.34
C ARG A 48 4.21 -12.60 -1.94
N LEU A 49 4.75 -13.50 -1.11
CA LEU A 49 5.61 -14.60 -1.57
C LEU A 49 4.81 -15.81 -2.09
N GLN A 50 3.63 -16.05 -1.57
CA GLN A 50 2.83 -17.25 -1.88
C GLN A 50 1.83 -17.04 -3.03
N GLY A 51 1.68 -15.80 -3.54
CA GLY A 51 0.58 -15.43 -4.42
C GLY A 51 -0.73 -15.35 -3.64
N SER A 52 -1.72 -14.62 -4.17
CA SER A 52 -3.01 -14.42 -3.48
C SER A 52 -4.12 -15.20 -4.17
N THR A 53 -4.84 -16.02 -3.40
CA THR A 53 -6.13 -16.58 -3.80
C THR A 53 -7.26 -15.66 -3.39
N ASP A 54 -8.48 -15.91 -3.86
CA ASP A 54 -9.67 -15.15 -3.44
C ASP A 54 -9.93 -15.30 -1.94
N ALA A 55 -9.70 -16.52 -1.38
CA ALA A 55 -9.77 -16.76 0.06
C ALA A 55 -8.75 -15.93 0.87
N ASP A 56 -7.55 -15.70 0.32
CA ASP A 56 -6.55 -14.84 0.96
C ASP A 56 -6.97 -13.36 0.93
N SER A 57 -7.68 -12.93 -0.11
CA SER A 57 -8.23 -11.58 -0.25
C SER A 57 -9.33 -11.32 0.79
N ASP A 58 -10.24 -12.26 0.99
CA ASP A 58 -11.28 -12.19 2.01
C ASP A 58 -10.69 -12.19 3.42
N ALA A 59 -9.69 -13.03 3.68
CA ALA A 59 -8.98 -13.06 4.95
C ALA A 59 -8.21 -11.74 5.23
N LEU A 60 -7.67 -11.09 4.19
CA LEU A 60 -7.05 -9.78 4.31
C LEU A 60 -8.08 -8.71 4.64
N ARG A 61 -9.20 -8.68 3.89
CA ARG A 61 -10.32 -7.78 4.13
C ARG A 61 -10.80 -7.89 5.57
N GLN A 62 -11.09 -9.10 6.04
CA GLN A 62 -11.60 -9.33 7.40
C GLN A 62 -10.62 -8.83 8.46
N ARG A 63 -9.33 -9.10 8.31
CA ARG A 63 -8.29 -8.60 9.24
C ARG A 63 -8.24 -7.07 9.29
N ILE A 64 -8.42 -6.38 8.17
CA ILE A 64 -8.45 -4.91 8.15
C ILE A 64 -9.70 -4.41 8.87
N LEU A 65 -10.87 -5.00 8.60
CA LEU A 65 -12.12 -4.63 9.24
C LEU A 65 -12.09 -4.88 10.76
N ASP A 66 -11.55 -6.03 11.19
CA ASP A 66 -11.36 -6.36 12.61
C ASP A 66 -10.43 -5.36 13.32
N ALA A 67 -9.37 -4.91 12.63
CA ALA A 67 -8.44 -3.93 13.18
C ALA A 67 -9.07 -2.52 13.29
N LEU A 68 -10.02 -2.18 12.42
CA LEU A 68 -10.74 -0.92 12.44
C LEU A 68 -11.89 -0.92 13.45
N ALA A 69 -12.49 -2.09 13.76
CA ALA A 69 -13.65 -2.20 14.63
C ALA A 69 -13.45 -1.48 15.97
N GLY A 70 -14.37 -0.57 16.32
CA GLY A 70 -14.31 0.20 17.54
C GLY A 70 -13.35 1.40 17.53
N GLN A 71 -12.59 1.61 16.47
CA GLN A 71 -11.72 2.79 16.32
C GLN A 71 -12.54 4.01 15.89
N ARG A 72 -12.21 5.18 16.41
CA ARG A 72 -12.82 6.43 15.98
C ARG A 72 -12.21 6.88 14.65
N VAL A 73 -13.04 7.32 13.72
CA VAL A 73 -12.60 7.84 12.42
C VAL A 73 -11.57 8.96 12.58
N VAL A 74 -11.83 9.89 13.51
CA VAL A 74 -10.95 11.02 13.77
C VAL A 74 -9.53 10.60 14.24
N ASP A 75 -9.41 9.48 14.97
CA ASP A 75 -8.10 9.02 15.44
C ASP A 75 -7.27 8.44 14.29
N LEU A 76 -7.90 7.76 13.33
CA LEU A 76 -7.24 7.31 12.11
C LEU A 76 -6.90 8.49 11.17
N GLN A 77 -7.80 9.46 11.03
CA GLN A 77 -7.54 10.67 10.22
C GLN A 77 -6.34 11.47 10.75
N ARG A 78 -6.16 11.52 12.08
CA ARG A 78 -5.00 12.16 12.72
C ARG A 78 -3.66 11.50 12.42
N LEU A 79 -3.64 10.28 11.90
CA LEU A 79 -2.43 9.65 11.39
C LEU A 79 -1.99 10.23 10.04
N GLY A 80 -2.90 10.90 9.33
CA GLY A 80 -2.68 11.42 7.97
C GLY A 80 -1.36 12.15 7.80
N PRO A 81 -0.99 13.14 8.63
CA PRO A 81 0.28 13.86 8.49
C PRO A 81 1.52 12.96 8.55
N ASP A 82 1.56 11.99 9.48
CA ASP A 82 2.69 11.06 9.59
C ASP A 82 2.73 10.06 8.43
N VAL A 83 1.57 9.61 7.94
CA VAL A 83 1.45 8.72 6.77
C VAL A 83 1.90 9.46 5.52
N LEU A 84 1.41 10.67 5.28
CA LEU A 84 1.79 11.52 4.14
C LEU A 84 3.29 11.83 4.15
N ALA A 85 3.86 12.21 5.30
CA ALA A 85 5.30 12.45 5.43
C ALA A 85 6.14 11.23 5.06
N GLY A 86 5.61 10.01 5.26
CA GLY A 86 6.26 8.78 4.86
C GLY A 86 6.08 8.42 3.37
N ILE A 87 4.95 8.77 2.78
CA ILE A 87 4.57 8.38 1.41
C ILE A 87 5.09 9.39 0.37
N LEU A 88 4.96 10.70 0.61
CA LEU A 88 5.28 11.73 -0.38
C LEU A 88 6.72 11.67 -0.92
N PRO A 89 7.76 11.34 -0.12
CA PRO A 89 9.12 11.17 -0.64
C PRO A 89 9.30 9.98 -1.58
N LEU A 90 8.35 9.04 -1.59
CA LEU A 90 8.39 7.80 -2.35
C LEU A 90 7.62 7.86 -3.67
N LEU A 91 7.07 9.02 -4.01
CA LEU A 91 6.32 9.20 -5.26
C LEU A 91 7.21 8.93 -6.49
N TYR A 92 6.72 8.11 -7.39
CA TYR A 92 7.30 7.98 -8.72
C TYR A 92 6.92 9.19 -9.57
N ARG A 93 7.90 10.07 -9.79
CA ARG A 93 7.70 11.31 -10.55
C ARG A 93 7.23 11.06 -11.99
N GLU A 94 7.63 9.94 -12.55
CA GLU A 94 7.26 9.50 -13.89
C GLU A 94 5.75 9.25 -13.98
N VAL A 95 5.17 8.54 -13.00
CA VAL A 95 3.73 8.25 -12.96
C VAL A 95 2.93 9.48 -12.61
N LEU A 96 3.42 10.33 -11.70
CA LEU A 96 2.74 11.58 -11.36
C LEU A 96 2.67 12.54 -12.56
N ARG A 97 3.72 12.60 -13.41
CA ARG A 97 3.68 13.35 -14.66
C ARG A 97 2.64 12.80 -15.65
N GLU A 98 2.49 11.47 -15.73
CA GLU A 98 1.41 10.88 -16.55
C GLU A 98 0.03 11.32 -16.03
N ALA A 99 -0.18 11.34 -14.70
CA ALA A 99 -1.44 11.78 -14.11
C ALA A 99 -1.75 13.24 -14.50
N TYR A 100 -0.78 14.14 -14.38
CA TYR A 100 -0.95 15.54 -14.79
C TYR A 100 -1.14 15.70 -16.30
N ALA A 101 -0.44 14.91 -17.13
CA ALA A 101 -0.65 14.92 -18.57
C ALA A 101 -2.07 14.47 -18.97
N HIS A 102 -2.69 13.58 -18.17
CA HIS A 102 -4.10 13.25 -18.36
C HIS A 102 -4.99 14.44 -18.03
N GLN A 103 -4.77 15.11 -16.91
CA GLN A 103 -5.54 16.32 -16.54
C GLN A 103 -5.37 17.44 -17.57
N ASP A 104 -4.15 17.69 -18.04
CA ASP A 104 -3.86 18.67 -19.09
C ASP A 104 -4.58 18.33 -20.41
N ALA A 105 -4.85 17.06 -20.67
CA ALA A 105 -5.63 16.57 -21.81
C ALA A 105 -7.15 16.50 -21.54
N GLY A 106 -7.63 17.04 -20.42
CA GLY A 106 -9.05 17.08 -20.05
C GLY A 106 -9.60 15.74 -19.54
N ARG A 107 -8.74 14.81 -19.13
CA ARG A 107 -9.13 13.51 -18.54
C ARG A 107 -8.89 13.55 -17.03
N ALA A 108 -9.93 13.29 -16.26
CA ALA A 108 -9.80 13.20 -14.80
C ALA A 108 -8.84 12.08 -14.38
N ALA A 109 -8.02 12.32 -13.34
CA ALA A 109 -7.04 11.38 -12.81
C ALA A 109 -7.41 10.96 -11.38
N TYR A 110 -7.60 9.66 -11.16
CA TYR A 110 -8.04 9.09 -9.90
C TYR A 110 -7.01 8.11 -9.32
N ILE A 111 -6.82 8.14 -8.01
CA ILE A 111 -6.15 7.05 -7.29
C ILE A 111 -7.16 5.92 -7.06
N ILE A 112 -6.75 4.66 -7.27
CA ILE A 112 -7.55 3.48 -6.89
C ILE A 112 -6.69 2.50 -6.10
N THR A 113 -7.05 2.21 -4.84
CA THR A 113 -6.19 1.47 -3.93
C THR A 113 -6.96 0.57 -2.97
N ALA A 114 -6.32 -0.48 -2.48
CA ALA A 114 -6.81 -1.31 -1.38
C ALA A 114 -6.65 -0.65 0.01
N ALA A 115 -5.99 0.51 0.10
CA ALA A 115 -5.95 1.31 1.32
C ALA A 115 -7.32 1.93 1.64
N SER A 116 -7.47 2.55 2.81
CA SER A 116 -8.73 3.16 3.21
C SER A 116 -9.14 4.32 2.30
N GLN A 117 -10.46 4.57 2.21
CA GLN A 117 -11.01 5.68 1.43
C GLN A 117 -10.43 7.03 1.87
N GLU A 118 -10.26 7.24 3.17
CA GLU A 118 -9.73 8.48 3.74
C GLU A 118 -8.29 8.75 3.28
N LEU A 119 -7.46 7.69 3.17
CA LEU A 119 -6.10 7.83 2.66
C LEU A 119 -6.10 8.13 1.17
N ALA A 120 -6.95 7.45 0.39
CA ALA A 120 -7.06 7.68 -1.04
C ALA A 120 -7.49 9.12 -1.35
N GLU A 121 -8.48 9.64 -0.64
CA GLU A 121 -8.99 11.01 -0.79
C GLU A 121 -7.94 12.06 -0.39
N VAL A 122 -7.31 11.89 0.77
CA VAL A 122 -6.31 12.87 1.24
C VAL A 122 -5.08 12.90 0.34
N LEU A 123 -4.65 11.76 -0.19
CA LEU A 123 -3.55 11.70 -1.16
C LEU A 123 -3.95 12.35 -2.48
N ALA A 124 -5.13 12.06 -3.01
CA ALA A 124 -5.63 12.70 -4.23
C ALA A 124 -5.66 14.22 -4.07
N HIS A 125 -6.19 14.71 -2.95
CA HIS A 125 -6.23 16.15 -2.65
C HIS A 125 -4.83 16.77 -2.60
N VAL A 126 -3.88 16.16 -1.87
CA VAL A 126 -2.50 16.67 -1.74
C VAL A 126 -1.75 16.66 -3.08
N LEU A 127 -2.03 15.65 -3.93
CA LEU A 127 -1.41 15.52 -5.25
C LEU A 127 -2.18 16.27 -6.34
N VAL A 128 -3.23 17.01 -5.98
CA VAL A 128 -4.08 17.78 -6.94
C VAL A 128 -4.66 16.87 -8.03
N LEU A 129 -5.06 15.65 -7.64
CA LEU A 129 -5.79 14.72 -8.50
C LEU A 129 -7.30 14.85 -8.27
N ASP A 130 -8.10 14.32 -9.18
CA ASP A 130 -9.55 14.54 -9.21
C ASP A 130 -10.30 13.71 -8.17
N GLY A 131 -9.68 12.68 -7.59
CA GLY A 131 -10.27 11.92 -6.50
C GLY A 131 -9.53 10.63 -6.15
N GLY A 132 -10.01 9.95 -5.11
CA GLY A 132 -9.47 8.69 -4.62
C GLY A 132 -10.57 7.66 -4.37
N LEU A 133 -10.33 6.43 -4.82
CA LEU A 133 -11.19 5.27 -4.62
C LEU A 133 -10.44 4.27 -3.73
N GLY A 134 -10.84 4.17 -2.50
CA GLY A 134 -10.26 3.29 -1.48
C GLY A 134 -11.27 2.29 -0.93
N MET A 135 -10.82 1.48 0.02
CA MET A 135 -11.70 0.58 0.76
C MET A 135 -12.58 1.39 1.70
N ARG A 136 -13.89 1.21 1.59
CA ARG A 136 -14.88 1.85 2.48
C ARG A 136 -15.25 0.90 3.62
N SER A 137 -15.36 1.47 4.80
CA SER A 137 -15.78 0.76 6.02
C SER A 137 -16.96 1.48 6.66
N GLU A 138 -17.95 0.71 7.13
CA GLU A 138 -19.15 1.29 7.76
C GLU A 138 -18.77 2.08 9.01
N VAL A 139 -19.30 3.29 9.12
CA VAL A 139 -19.15 4.19 10.27
C VAL A 139 -20.52 4.47 10.89
N ARG A 140 -20.61 4.35 12.22
CA ARG A 140 -21.77 4.79 13.02
C ARG A 140 -21.28 5.68 14.15
N ASP A 141 -21.88 6.83 14.31
CA ASP A 141 -21.56 7.80 15.35
C ASP A 141 -20.05 8.14 15.44
N GLY A 142 -19.39 8.20 14.27
CA GLY A 142 -17.95 8.51 14.18
C GLY A 142 -17.01 7.35 14.56
N VAL A 143 -17.52 6.11 14.66
CA VAL A 143 -16.78 4.89 15.01
C VAL A 143 -16.94 3.85 13.92
N TYR A 144 -15.86 3.19 13.53
CA TYR A 144 -15.89 2.07 12.59
C TYR A 144 -16.58 0.86 13.24
N THR A 145 -17.55 0.28 12.54
CA THR A 145 -18.30 -0.89 13.03
C THR A 145 -17.58 -2.21 12.82
N GLY A 146 -16.52 -2.23 12.00
CA GLY A 146 -15.86 -3.46 11.55
C GLY A 146 -16.58 -4.15 10.39
N ARG A 147 -17.56 -3.49 9.78
CA ARG A 147 -18.29 -3.99 8.60
C ARG A 147 -17.84 -3.26 7.35
N PRO A 148 -17.88 -3.92 6.17
CA PRO A 148 -17.62 -3.24 4.92
C PRO A 148 -18.78 -2.30 4.54
N ASP A 149 -18.42 -1.22 3.83
CA ASP A 149 -19.36 -0.34 3.15
C ASP A 149 -19.01 -0.31 1.65
N GLY A 150 -19.41 -1.37 0.93
CA GLY A 150 -19.13 -1.56 -0.48
C GLY A 150 -18.08 -2.65 -0.78
N PRO A 151 -17.63 -2.75 -2.05
CA PRO A 151 -16.68 -3.75 -2.48
C PRO A 151 -15.30 -3.54 -1.85
N PHE A 152 -14.58 -4.64 -1.63
CA PHE A 152 -13.16 -4.56 -1.25
C PHE A 152 -12.33 -4.17 -2.48
N THR A 153 -11.71 -2.99 -2.46
CA THR A 153 -10.92 -2.44 -3.57
C THR A 153 -9.59 -3.18 -3.79
N TYR A 154 -9.69 -4.50 -3.96
CA TYR A 154 -8.60 -5.41 -4.28
C TYR A 154 -9.08 -6.41 -5.35
N ARG A 155 -8.23 -6.77 -6.31
CA ARG A 155 -8.54 -7.68 -7.43
C ARG A 155 -9.80 -7.25 -8.20
N GLU A 156 -10.80 -8.12 -8.30
CA GLU A 156 -12.09 -7.82 -8.96
C GLU A 156 -12.82 -6.64 -8.32
N GLY A 157 -12.70 -6.45 -7.00
CA GLY A 157 -13.32 -5.32 -6.31
C GLY A 157 -12.79 -3.95 -6.75
N LYS A 158 -11.52 -3.85 -7.20
CA LYS A 158 -11.04 -2.62 -7.87
C LYS A 158 -11.75 -2.36 -9.20
N ALA A 159 -11.96 -3.39 -10.00
CA ALA A 159 -12.67 -3.27 -11.26
C ALA A 159 -14.14 -2.89 -11.03
N GLU A 160 -14.78 -3.46 -10.01
CA GLU A 160 -16.16 -3.16 -9.61
C GLU A 160 -16.27 -1.70 -9.13
N ALA A 161 -15.42 -1.26 -8.19
CA ALA A 161 -15.42 0.11 -7.69
C ALA A 161 -15.20 1.13 -8.82
N LYS A 162 -14.27 0.84 -9.75
CA LYS A 162 -14.04 1.66 -10.93
C LYS A 162 -15.25 1.73 -11.86
N ARG A 163 -15.90 0.58 -12.15
CA ARG A 163 -17.10 0.56 -13.01
C ARG A 163 -18.24 1.37 -12.37
N ALA A 164 -18.46 1.20 -11.06
CA ALA A 164 -19.49 1.95 -10.33
C ALA A 164 -19.22 3.46 -10.36
N HIS A 165 -17.96 3.87 -10.12
CA HIS A 165 -17.54 5.26 -10.21
C HIS A 165 -17.71 5.82 -11.64
N ALA A 166 -17.26 5.07 -12.64
CA ALA A 166 -17.37 5.47 -14.04
C ALA A 166 -18.82 5.65 -14.48
N ALA A 167 -19.73 4.78 -14.01
CA ALA A 167 -21.15 4.90 -14.29
C ALA A 167 -21.78 6.14 -13.62
N ALA A 168 -21.36 6.48 -12.39
CA ALA A 168 -21.83 7.65 -11.67
C ALA A 168 -21.37 8.96 -12.30
N GLU A 169 -20.11 9.01 -12.77
CA GLU A 169 -19.48 10.23 -13.34
C GLU A 169 -19.62 10.33 -14.87
N GLY A 170 -20.26 9.37 -15.54
CA GLY A 170 -20.41 9.36 -16.99
C GLY A 170 -19.08 9.16 -17.73
N ILE A 171 -18.15 8.39 -17.14
CA ILE A 171 -16.83 8.10 -17.70
C ILE A 171 -16.93 6.95 -18.72
N ASP A 172 -16.31 7.11 -19.88
CA ASP A 172 -16.13 6.07 -20.88
C ASP A 172 -14.87 5.24 -20.57
N LEU A 173 -15.07 4.02 -20.09
CA LEU A 173 -13.95 3.14 -19.77
C LEU A 173 -13.19 2.63 -21.02
N ALA A 174 -13.83 2.58 -22.19
CA ALA A 174 -13.15 2.16 -23.41
C ALA A 174 -12.10 3.18 -23.87
N GLU A 175 -12.31 4.47 -23.57
CA GLU A 175 -11.37 5.56 -23.85
C GLU A 175 -10.48 5.91 -22.65
N SER A 176 -10.65 5.18 -21.53
CA SER A 176 -9.94 5.44 -20.27
C SER A 176 -8.67 4.63 -20.09
N TYR A 177 -7.87 5.06 -19.13
CA TYR A 177 -6.55 4.51 -18.81
C TYR A 177 -6.55 3.88 -17.41
N ALA A 178 -5.74 2.82 -17.21
CA ALA A 178 -5.48 2.27 -15.89
C ALA A 178 -4.00 1.88 -15.76
N TYR A 179 -3.41 2.19 -14.61
CA TYR A 179 -1.99 2.02 -14.32
C TYR A 179 -1.83 1.10 -13.10
N SER A 180 -1.03 0.02 -13.23
CA SER A 180 -0.70 -0.88 -12.11
C SER A 180 0.59 -1.64 -12.34
N ASP A 181 1.19 -2.14 -11.23
CA ASP A 181 2.41 -2.97 -11.22
C ASP A 181 2.14 -4.46 -11.07
N SER A 182 0.91 -4.88 -10.74
CA SER A 182 0.61 -6.21 -10.24
C SER A 182 -0.42 -6.98 -11.07
N GLU A 183 -0.18 -8.29 -11.21
CA GLU A 183 -1.16 -9.24 -11.77
C GLU A 183 -2.50 -9.20 -11.04
N SER A 184 -2.51 -8.91 -9.74
CA SER A 184 -3.76 -8.81 -8.97
C SER A 184 -4.73 -7.77 -9.52
N ASP A 185 -4.25 -6.79 -10.28
CA ASP A 185 -5.04 -5.72 -10.88
C ASP A 185 -5.44 -5.99 -12.34
N LEU A 186 -5.20 -7.20 -12.87
CA LEU A 186 -5.65 -7.59 -14.22
C LEU A 186 -7.13 -7.30 -14.47
N PRO A 187 -8.09 -7.59 -13.55
CA PRO A 187 -9.48 -7.21 -13.77
C PRO A 187 -9.68 -5.70 -13.96
N MET A 188 -8.95 -4.88 -13.19
CA MET A 188 -8.98 -3.43 -13.32
C MET A 188 -8.36 -2.96 -14.65
N LEU A 189 -7.22 -3.52 -15.03
CA LEU A 189 -6.51 -3.16 -16.26
C LEU A 189 -7.32 -3.55 -17.51
N ARG A 190 -7.92 -4.73 -17.54
CA ARG A 190 -8.76 -5.20 -18.67
C ARG A 190 -10.11 -4.49 -18.81
N ALA A 191 -10.53 -3.76 -17.79
CA ALA A 191 -11.79 -3.03 -17.81
C ALA A 191 -11.67 -1.63 -18.46
N VAL A 192 -10.50 -1.29 -19.05
CA VAL A 192 -10.27 -0.03 -19.78
C VAL A 192 -9.70 -0.29 -21.17
N GLY A 193 -9.83 0.70 -22.07
CA GLY A 193 -9.25 0.58 -23.41
C GLY A 193 -7.74 0.77 -23.44
N HIS A 194 -7.16 1.47 -22.46
CA HIS A 194 -5.73 1.80 -22.46
C HIS A 194 -5.03 1.36 -21.16
N PRO A 195 -4.82 0.04 -20.94
CA PRO A 195 -4.07 -0.46 -19.79
C PRO A 195 -2.57 -0.16 -19.91
N VAL A 196 -1.94 0.19 -18.78
CA VAL A 196 -0.51 0.51 -18.69
C VAL A 196 0.10 -0.26 -17.52
N ALA A 197 1.09 -1.09 -17.81
CA ALA A 197 1.85 -1.83 -16.80
C ALA A 197 3.05 -0.99 -16.33
N VAL A 198 3.08 -0.65 -15.04
CA VAL A 198 4.11 0.20 -14.42
C VAL A 198 5.05 -0.66 -13.59
N ASN A 199 6.34 -0.71 -13.92
CA ASN A 199 7.33 -1.57 -13.25
C ASN A 199 6.76 -2.97 -12.94
N PRO A 200 6.11 -3.66 -13.91
CA PRO A 200 5.27 -4.81 -13.65
C PRO A 200 6.01 -5.97 -13.00
N ASP A 201 5.30 -6.73 -12.18
CA ASP A 201 5.73 -8.06 -11.77
C ASP A 201 5.81 -9.02 -12.96
N GLY A 202 6.46 -10.18 -12.76
CA GLY A 202 6.72 -11.09 -13.90
C GLY A 202 5.46 -11.68 -14.52
N ALA A 203 4.34 -11.78 -13.78
CA ALA A 203 3.08 -12.30 -14.28
C ALA A 203 2.34 -11.22 -15.09
N LEU A 204 2.23 -10.01 -14.56
CA LEU A 204 1.67 -8.88 -15.30
C LEU A 204 2.49 -8.55 -16.56
N GLU A 205 3.84 -8.62 -16.48
CA GLU A 205 4.68 -8.36 -17.66
C GLU A 205 4.40 -9.31 -18.81
N LYS A 206 4.21 -10.61 -18.51
CA LYS A 206 3.86 -11.62 -19.54
C LYS A 206 2.54 -11.27 -20.21
N VAL A 207 1.52 -10.91 -19.44
CA VAL A 207 0.20 -10.52 -19.98
C VAL A 207 0.32 -9.23 -20.79
N ALA A 208 0.97 -8.20 -20.27
CA ALA A 208 1.14 -6.91 -20.94
C ALA A 208 1.84 -7.06 -22.30
N ARG A 209 2.86 -7.93 -22.39
CA ARG A 209 3.53 -8.24 -23.66
C ARG A 209 2.64 -9.02 -24.62
N ALA A 210 1.88 -10.00 -24.12
CA ALA A 210 0.99 -10.82 -24.94
C ALA A 210 -0.19 -10.02 -25.50
N GLU A 211 -0.73 -9.08 -24.71
CA GLU A 211 -1.89 -8.27 -25.09
C GLU A 211 -1.48 -6.90 -25.69
N GLY A 212 -0.18 -6.64 -25.89
CA GLY A 212 0.33 -5.42 -26.54
C GLY A 212 0.17 -4.14 -25.69
N TRP A 213 0.10 -4.26 -24.37
CA TRP A 213 -0.07 -3.12 -23.48
C TRP A 213 1.20 -2.27 -23.37
N ARG A 214 1.02 -0.99 -23.10
CA ARG A 214 2.14 -0.08 -22.79
C ARG A 214 2.80 -0.52 -21.49
N ILE A 215 4.15 -0.64 -21.50
CA ILE A 215 4.95 -0.94 -20.31
C ILE A 215 5.81 0.28 -20.00
N MET A 216 5.67 0.83 -18.80
CA MET A 216 6.55 1.85 -18.23
C MET A 216 7.52 1.19 -17.26
N ARG A 217 8.83 1.35 -17.51
CA ARG A 217 9.87 0.79 -16.65
C ARG A 217 10.93 1.83 -16.34
N PHE A 218 11.02 2.23 -15.09
CA PHE A 218 11.97 3.21 -14.56
C PHE A 218 12.60 2.78 -13.25
N ASP A 219 12.19 1.63 -12.74
CA ASP A 219 12.76 1.04 -11.54
C ASP A 219 14.19 0.55 -11.82
N ARG A 220 15.18 1.21 -11.22
CA ARG A 220 16.60 0.93 -11.44
C ARG A 220 17.11 -0.31 -10.69
N LEU A 221 16.36 -0.78 -9.70
CA LEU A 221 16.68 -1.96 -8.90
C LEU A 221 15.82 -3.12 -9.34
N GLY A 222 16.43 -4.12 -9.97
CA GLY A 222 15.75 -5.31 -10.43
C GLY A 222 15.04 -6.09 -9.31
N PRO A 223 14.10 -6.98 -9.63
CA PRO A 223 13.24 -7.67 -8.66
C PRO A 223 14.00 -8.41 -7.54
N ILE A 224 15.24 -8.81 -7.77
CA ILE A 224 16.08 -9.54 -6.80
C ILE A 224 16.48 -8.67 -5.60
N LEU A 225 16.74 -7.36 -5.81
CA LEU A 225 17.06 -6.45 -4.71
C LEU A 225 15.83 -6.01 -3.89
N LYS A 226 14.64 -6.04 -4.49
CA LYS A 226 13.38 -5.74 -3.76
C LYS A 226 13.09 -6.79 -2.67
N ILE A 227 13.43 -8.06 -2.90
CA ILE A 227 13.29 -9.14 -1.91
C ILE A 227 14.40 -9.04 -0.86
N GLY A 228 15.64 -8.73 -1.25
CA GLY A 228 16.79 -8.59 -0.35
C GLY A 228 16.67 -7.40 0.60
N GLY A 229 16.14 -6.25 0.14
CA GLY A 229 15.95 -5.06 0.98
C GLY A 229 14.91 -5.27 2.10
N ALA A 230 13.82 -6.00 1.83
CA ALA A 230 12.83 -6.35 2.85
C ALA A 230 13.39 -7.33 3.90
N ALA A 231 14.23 -8.30 3.48
CA ALA A 231 14.90 -9.23 4.39
C ALA A 231 15.95 -8.54 5.25
N LEU A 232 16.71 -7.57 4.71
CA LEU A 232 17.69 -6.79 5.46
C LEU A 232 17.06 -5.86 6.49
N ALA A 233 15.90 -5.26 6.17
CA ALA A 233 15.15 -4.41 7.11
C ALA A 233 14.64 -5.21 8.31
N VAL A 234 14.22 -6.47 8.10
CA VAL A 234 13.82 -7.39 9.19
C VAL A 234 15.02 -7.79 10.03
N ALA A 235 16.20 -8.03 9.44
CA ALA A 235 17.43 -8.38 10.15
C ALA A 235 17.96 -7.22 11.01
N LEU A 236 17.83 -5.96 10.56
CA LEU A 236 18.25 -4.79 11.33
C LEU A 236 17.32 -4.47 12.51
N VAL A 237 16.02 -4.77 12.40
CA VAL A 237 15.06 -4.61 13.50
C VAL A 237 15.18 -5.77 14.51
N GLY A 238 15.53 -6.99 14.04
CA GLY A 238 15.74 -8.16 14.91
C GLY A 238 17.14 -8.25 15.53
N GLY A 239 18.18 -7.72 14.87
CA GLY A 239 19.58 -7.81 15.30
C GLY A 239 20.01 -6.81 16.36
N GLY A 240 19.29 -5.67 16.51
CA GLY A 240 19.64 -4.63 17.49
C GLY A 240 19.49 -5.03 18.95
N GLY A 241 18.70 -6.07 19.26
CA GLY A 241 18.48 -6.57 20.62
C GLY A 241 19.60 -7.46 21.17
N GLY A 242 20.34 -8.15 20.29
CA GLY A 242 21.40 -9.09 20.69
C GLY A 242 22.71 -8.42 21.09
N TYR A 243 23.07 -7.31 20.45
CA TYR A 243 24.33 -6.62 20.72
C TYR A 243 24.36 -5.80 22.02
N ALA A 244 23.20 -5.35 22.48
CA ALA A 244 23.08 -4.61 23.74
C ALA A 244 23.19 -5.54 24.98
N PHE A 245 22.81 -6.81 24.85
CA PHE A 245 22.85 -7.76 25.98
C PHE A 245 24.24 -8.36 26.24
N ALA A 246 25.15 -8.32 25.24
CA ALA A 246 26.50 -8.85 25.40
C ALA A 246 27.47 -7.89 26.12
N ARG A 247 27.14 -6.59 26.25
CA ARG A 247 27.97 -5.56 26.93
C ARG A 247 27.65 -5.34 28.42
N LEU A 248 26.64 -6.01 28.97
CA LEU A 248 26.22 -5.85 30.36
C LEU A 248 26.62 -7.04 31.27
N ARG A 249 27.67 -7.80 30.94
CA ARG A 249 28.24 -8.74 31.90
C ARG A 249 29.18 -7.98 32.85
N PRO A 250 28.88 -7.86 34.15
CA PRO A 250 29.78 -7.22 35.09
C PRO A 250 31.06 -8.08 35.24
N GLN A 251 32.19 -7.47 34.99
CA GLN A 251 33.50 -8.06 35.27
C GLN A 251 33.57 -8.40 36.77
N ARG A 252 33.59 -9.68 37.13
CA ARG A 252 33.93 -10.12 38.46
C ARG A 252 35.36 -9.67 38.77
N LYS A 253 35.52 -8.67 39.64
CA LYS A 253 36.81 -8.32 40.27
C LYS A 253 37.36 -9.52 40.99
N GLN A 254 38.48 -10.08 40.53
CA GLN A 254 39.31 -11.01 41.27
C GLN A 254 39.89 -10.28 42.48
N ARG A 255 39.49 -10.65 43.71
CA ARG A 255 40.15 -10.22 44.93
C ARG A 255 41.50 -10.92 44.99
N ARG A 256 42.59 -10.21 44.82
CA ARG A 256 43.95 -10.63 45.17
C ARG A 256 43.98 -10.76 46.71
N ARG A 257 44.23 -11.95 47.19
CA ARG A 257 44.67 -12.19 48.58
C ARG A 257 46.14 -11.78 48.71
N LEU A 258 46.45 -10.87 49.62
CA LEU A 258 47.79 -10.57 50.04
C LEU A 258 48.21 -11.61 51.10
N PRO A 259 49.47 -12.13 51.10
CA PRO A 259 49.97 -12.99 52.14
C PRO A 259 50.34 -12.17 53.39
N LEU A 260 50.01 -12.74 54.54
CA LEU A 260 50.48 -12.28 55.85
C LEU A 260 51.92 -12.72 56.02
N VAL A 261 52.76 -11.79 56.46
CA VAL A 261 53.93 -12.01 57.30
C VAL A 261 53.73 -11.19 58.57
#